data_200e7437e95fdfb0b0c9feb8bf2d5345
#
_entry.id   200e7437e95fdfb0b0c9feb8bf2d5345
#
_cell.length_a   1.000
_cell.length_b   1.000
_cell.length_c   1.000
_cell.angle_alpha   90.00
_cell.angle_beta   90.00
_cell.angle_gamma   90.00
#
_symmetry.space_group_name_H-M   'P 1'
#
loop_
_entity.id
_entity.type
_entity.pdbx_description
1 polymer ?
#
loop_
_entity_poly.entity_id
_entity_poly.type
_entity_poly.pdbx_seq_one_letter_code
_entity_poly.pdbx_strand_id
1 'polypeptide(L)'
;PNMGSTGAIAYCPQNPDVMIRIAENQNDVAPGFYTLDGGETWTKMANTSGGKAAITQLEDGSYRFFKGASDSGNVSYSDDFGQTWTSCTGIPSAYGSKPTYMLVEPDKPNIVYAYATYYNSSWSYSKPEPDFSDAHYTLCVSTDYGKTFTTTDIAMYDQCDTAGRIAYLGEDNIILGAGYYGMYNVTDTGKTVNKLDVFYCKTVGYGAPEKAGDVNTLYMYGKPQETDPEGIYRSQDGGNSWVLINKDNLYGGTGNGNFLVGDMNEYGTVYMSTVGCGIIYGKLSDSPTPPVTTAATSSVSPSTSTTVITSVKPTNETNAKPTKYGDVNVDGSVNIADVVALNMYLLGGEDNDLTEVGIANADVLYDNVIDSSDSLTLMNYVAMVVDESKLGA
;
A
#
# COMPACT_ATOMS: atom_id res chain seq x y z
N PRO A 1 -4.05 -19.46 -12.50
CA PRO A 1 -5.36 -19.72 -11.90
C PRO A 1 -6.24 -18.47 -11.94
N ASN A 2 -7.56 -18.64 -12.12
CA ASN A 2 -8.48 -17.52 -11.95
C ASN A 2 -8.66 -17.29 -10.45
N MET A 3 -8.10 -16.19 -9.94
CA MET A 3 -8.04 -15.90 -8.51
C MET A 3 -9.22 -15.03 -8.02
N GLY A 4 -10.16 -14.70 -8.88
CA GLY A 4 -11.22 -13.74 -8.56
C GLY A 4 -10.75 -12.29 -8.59
N SER A 5 -11.65 -11.36 -8.30
CA SER A 5 -11.42 -9.90 -8.40
C SER A 5 -10.87 -9.28 -7.11
N THR A 6 -11.18 -9.86 -5.95
CA THR A 6 -10.76 -9.36 -4.64
C THR A 6 -10.10 -10.47 -3.83
N GLY A 7 -9.19 -10.10 -2.95
CA GLY A 7 -8.54 -11.06 -2.07
C GLY A 7 -7.36 -10.46 -1.32
N ALA A 8 -6.99 -11.15 -0.25
CA ALA A 8 -5.76 -10.88 0.48
C ALA A 8 -4.64 -11.80 -0.01
N ILE A 9 -3.44 -11.26 -0.12
CA ILE A 9 -2.21 -12.01 -0.35
C ILE A 9 -1.27 -11.77 0.81
N ALA A 10 -0.57 -12.81 1.25
CA ALA A 10 0.48 -12.71 2.25
C ALA A 10 1.63 -13.64 1.88
N TYR A 11 2.84 -13.25 2.24
CA TYR A 11 4.03 -14.08 2.20
C TYR A 11 4.48 -14.41 3.62
N CYS A 12 5.25 -15.49 3.77
CA CYS A 12 5.89 -15.85 5.03
C CYS A 12 7.12 -14.96 5.26
N PRO A 13 7.23 -14.18 6.35
CA PRO A 13 8.40 -13.33 6.58
C PRO A 13 9.72 -14.11 6.66
N GLN A 14 9.68 -15.34 7.14
CA GLN A 14 10.85 -16.20 7.27
C GLN A 14 11.27 -16.88 5.95
N ASN A 15 10.34 -16.99 5.00
CA ASN A 15 10.58 -17.57 3.67
C ASN A 15 9.62 -16.95 2.65
N PRO A 16 9.99 -15.87 1.96
CA PRO A 16 9.13 -15.16 1.02
C PRO A 16 8.63 -15.97 -0.18
N ASP A 17 9.24 -17.12 -0.49
CA ASP A 17 8.77 -18.03 -1.54
C ASP A 17 7.44 -18.71 -1.16
N VAL A 18 7.10 -18.71 0.13
CA VAL A 18 5.83 -19.25 0.62
C VAL A 18 4.81 -18.14 0.73
N MET A 19 3.78 -18.24 -0.09
CA MET A 19 2.71 -17.24 -0.13
C MET A 19 1.34 -17.90 -0.15
N ILE A 20 0.33 -17.19 0.35
CA ILE A 20 -1.08 -17.55 0.21
C ILE A 20 -1.87 -16.39 -0.37
N ARG A 21 -2.90 -16.74 -1.12
CA ARG A 21 -3.95 -15.84 -1.57
C ARG A 21 -5.31 -16.40 -1.14
N ILE A 22 -6.10 -15.60 -0.43
CA ILE A 22 -7.45 -15.94 -0.01
C ILE A 22 -8.45 -14.90 -0.52
N ALA A 23 -9.72 -15.28 -0.64
CA ALA A 23 -10.78 -14.32 -0.94
C ALA A 23 -10.98 -13.34 0.24
N GLU A 24 -11.30 -12.09 -0.04
CA GLU A 24 -11.45 -11.09 1.00
C GLU A 24 -12.79 -11.19 1.74
N ASN A 25 -13.83 -11.64 1.07
CA ASN A 25 -15.16 -11.78 1.65
C ASN A 25 -15.79 -13.15 1.34
N GLN A 26 -16.83 -13.50 2.09
CA GLN A 26 -17.53 -14.79 1.97
C GLN A 26 -18.29 -14.95 0.66
N ASN A 27 -18.64 -13.87 -0.02
CA ASN A 27 -19.36 -13.88 -1.28
C ASN A 27 -18.45 -14.09 -2.49
N ASP A 28 -17.12 -13.98 -2.31
CA ASP A 28 -16.17 -14.29 -3.36
C ASP A 28 -16.03 -15.80 -3.50
N VAL A 29 -16.58 -16.33 -4.57
CA VAL A 29 -16.56 -17.78 -4.89
C VAL A 29 -15.18 -18.26 -5.35
N ALA A 30 -14.19 -17.37 -5.46
CA ALA A 30 -12.86 -17.77 -5.86
C ALA A 30 -12.18 -18.57 -4.74
N PRO A 31 -11.60 -19.73 -5.05
CA PRO A 31 -10.86 -20.51 -4.08
C PRO A 31 -9.56 -19.78 -3.68
N GLY A 32 -9.08 -20.05 -2.46
CA GLY A 32 -7.73 -19.68 -2.08
C GLY A 32 -6.68 -20.57 -2.73
N PHE A 33 -5.47 -20.02 -2.82
CA PHE A 33 -4.31 -20.71 -3.37
C PHE A 33 -3.08 -20.46 -2.51
N TYR A 34 -2.12 -21.39 -2.54
CA TYR A 34 -0.80 -21.19 -1.97
C TYR A 34 0.30 -21.54 -2.96
N THR A 35 1.48 -21.02 -2.74
CA THR A 35 2.71 -21.34 -3.45
C THR A 35 3.83 -21.62 -2.44
N LEU A 36 4.82 -22.43 -2.84
CA LEU A 36 6.04 -22.72 -2.08
C LEU A 36 7.31 -22.41 -2.90
N ASP A 37 7.15 -21.78 -4.06
CA ASP A 37 8.18 -21.55 -5.07
C ASP A 37 8.15 -20.11 -5.62
N GLY A 38 7.80 -19.15 -4.76
CA GLY A 38 7.81 -17.73 -5.14
C GLY A 38 6.70 -17.34 -6.13
N GLY A 39 5.68 -18.19 -6.31
CA GLY A 39 4.57 -17.90 -7.20
C GLY A 39 4.66 -18.54 -8.58
N GLU A 40 5.70 -19.35 -8.86
CA GLU A 40 5.82 -20.08 -10.12
C GLU A 40 4.67 -21.08 -10.26
N THR A 41 4.36 -21.82 -9.20
CA THR A 41 3.19 -22.73 -9.18
C THR A 41 2.26 -22.40 -8.02
N TRP A 42 0.95 -22.59 -8.25
CA TRP A 42 -0.08 -22.33 -7.25
C TRP A 42 -0.99 -23.54 -7.07
N THR A 43 -1.12 -23.97 -5.82
CA THR A 43 -1.99 -25.08 -5.41
C THR A 43 -3.24 -24.56 -4.73
N LYS A 44 -4.39 -25.15 -5.06
CA LYS A 44 -5.69 -24.76 -4.51
C LYS A 44 -5.83 -25.22 -3.05
N MET A 45 -6.32 -24.32 -2.21
CA MET A 45 -6.74 -24.59 -0.84
C MET A 45 -8.24 -24.91 -0.75
N ALA A 46 -8.66 -25.53 0.35
CA ALA A 46 -10.07 -25.77 0.66
C ALA A 46 -10.60 -24.69 1.63
N ASN A 47 -11.88 -24.32 1.48
CA ASN A 47 -12.63 -23.48 2.44
C ASN A 47 -11.92 -22.17 2.82
N THR A 48 -11.50 -21.39 1.84
CA THR A 48 -10.63 -20.25 2.02
C THR A 48 -11.30 -18.89 1.85
N SER A 49 -12.61 -18.83 1.98
CA SER A 49 -13.31 -17.54 1.94
C SER A 49 -13.11 -16.75 3.24
N GLY A 50 -12.91 -15.44 3.08
CA GLY A 50 -12.98 -14.44 4.15
C GLY A 50 -11.66 -14.00 4.77
N GLY A 51 -11.53 -12.69 4.96
CA GLY A 51 -10.54 -12.03 5.79
C GLY A 51 -9.18 -11.75 5.18
N LYS A 52 -8.29 -11.26 6.01
CA LYS A 52 -6.88 -11.00 5.69
C LYS A 52 -6.05 -12.27 5.90
N ALA A 53 -4.89 -12.33 5.27
CA ALA A 53 -4.00 -13.47 5.30
C ALA A 53 -2.71 -13.16 6.06
N ALA A 54 -2.14 -14.17 6.71
CA ALA A 54 -0.76 -14.16 7.25
C ALA A 54 -0.18 -15.57 7.21
N ILE A 55 1.14 -15.67 7.31
CA ILE A 55 1.86 -16.95 7.37
C ILE A 55 2.95 -16.84 8.42
N THR A 56 3.14 -17.89 9.22
CA THR A 56 4.32 -18.05 10.08
C THR A 56 4.99 -19.38 9.80
N GLN A 57 6.33 -19.41 9.96
CA GLN A 57 7.07 -20.66 9.98
C GLN A 57 7.11 -21.23 11.40
N LEU A 58 6.82 -22.50 11.55
CA LEU A 58 6.87 -23.21 12.82
C LEU A 58 8.30 -23.66 13.15
N GLU A 59 8.52 -24.07 14.39
CA GLU A 59 9.84 -24.50 14.87
C GLU A 59 10.40 -25.72 14.11
N ASP A 60 9.53 -26.58 13.62
CA ASP A 60 9.92 -27.76 12.82
C ASP A 60 10.16 -27.43 11.33
N GLY A 61 10.08 -26.16 10.94
CA GLY A 61 10.24 -25.68 9.57
C GLY A 61 8.99 -25.77 8.71
N SER A 62 7.88 -26.34 9.22
CA SER A 62 6.60 -26.32 8.52
C SER A 62 5.93 -24.93 8.59
N TYR A 63 4.82 -24.74 7.88
CA TYR A 63 4.15 -23.45 7.79
C TYR A 63 2.74 -23.51 8.36
N ARG A 64 2.38 -22.46 9.08
CA ARG A 64 1.01 -22.18 9.52
C ARG A 64 0.43 -21.03 8.76
N PHE A 65 -0.66 -21.27 8.06
CA PHE A 65 -1.43 -20.25 7.37
C PHE A 65 -2.53 -19.69 8.25
N PHE A 66 -2.80 -18.39 8.13
CA PHE A 66 -3.90 -17.73 8.81
C PHE A 66 -4.86 -17.13 7.80
N LYS A 67 -6.15 -17.21 8.12
CA LYS A 67 -7.17 -16.35 7.53
C LYS A 67 -7.80 -15.51 8.65
N GLY A 68 -7.71 -14.20 8.51
CA GLY A 68 -8.34 -13.26 9.42
C GLY A 68 -9.86 -13.29 9.26
N ALA A 69 -10.59 -13.01 10.34
CA ALA A 69 -12.03 -12.95 10.29
C ALA A 69 -12.52 -11.86 9.33
N SER A 70 -13.60 -12.16 8.61
CA SER A 70 -14.47 -11.18 7.96
C SER A 70 -15.91 -11.52 8.33
N ASP A 71 -16.77 -10.50 8.36
CA ASP A 71 -18.22 -10.69 8.52
C ASP A 71 -18.62 -11.62 9.69
N SER A 72 -18.18 -11.31 10.90
CA SER A 72 -18.50 -12.06 12.13
C SER A 72 -17.85 -13.46 12.27
N GLY A 73 -16.95 -13.84 11.39
CA GLY A 73 -16.18 -15.09 11.53
C GLY A 73 -15.04 -14.97 12.55
N ASN A 74 -14.46 -16.11 12.91
CA ASN A 74 -13.26 -16.16 13.76
C ASN A 74 -11.99 -16.22 12.90
N VAL A 75 -10.89 -15.65 13.39
CA VAL A 75 -9.57 -15.91 12.85
C VAL A 75 -9.28 -17.41 12.97
N SER A 76 -8.77 -18.01 11.91
CA SER A 76 -8.47 -19.42 11.86
C SER A 76 -7.09 -19.67 11.30
N TYR A 77 -6.48 -20.79 11.72
CA TYR A 77 -5.20 -21.24 11.19
C TYR A 77 -5.31 -22.62 10.55
N SER A 78 -4.33 -22.93 9.70
CA SER A 78 -4.16 -24.21 9.03
C SER A 78 -2.70 -24.65 9.08
N ASP A 79 -2.44 -25.89 9.45
CA ASP A 79 -1.13 -26.54 9.46
C ASP A 79 -0.99 -27.58 8.33
N ASP A 80 -1.96 -27.63 7.43
CA ASP A 80 -2.04 -28.60 6.31
C ASP A 80 -2.24 -27.92 4.95
N PHE A 81 -1.60 -26.76 4.76
CA PHE A 81 -1.67 -25.97 3.54
C PHE A 81 -3.11 -25.58 3.14
N GLY A 82 -3.93 -25.23 4.12
CA GLY A 82 -5.27 -24.72 3.89
C GLY A 82 -6.31 -25.79 3.54
N GLN A 83 -6.06 -27.07 3.81
CA GLN A 83 -7.04 -28.13 3.62
C GLN A 83 -8.03 -28.19 4.77
N THR A 84 -7.57 -27.99 6.01
CA THR A 84 -8.43 -27.85 7.19
C THR A 84 -8.10 -26.57 7.95
N TRP A 85 -9.10 -26.03 8.63
CA TRP A 85 -8.97 -24.77 9.37
C TRP A 85 -9.47 -24.94 10.80
N THR A 86 -8.66 -24.48 11.75
CA THR A 86 -8.95 -24.47 13.19
C THR A 86 -9.09 -23.04 13.66
N SER A 87 -10.12 -22.73 14.45
CA SER A 87 -10.28 -21.38 15.00
C SER A 87 -9.19 -21.07 16.04
N CYS A 88 -8.60 -19.88 15.91
CA CYS A 88 -7.77 -19.31 16.95
C CYS A 88 -8.63 -18.98 18.19
N THR A 89 -8.04 -19.03 19.37
CA THR A 89 -8.73 -18.67 20.62
C THR A 89 -8.22 -17.35 21.17
N GLY A 90 -9.05 -16.63 21.95
CA GLY A 90 -8.68 -15.38 22.62
C GLY A 90 -8.78 -14.11 21.77
N ILE A 91 -9.13 -14.21 20.48
CA ILE A 91 -9.47 -13.04 19.65
C ILE A 91 -10.98 -12.81 19.76
N PRO A 92 -11.42 -11.59 20.10
CA PRO A 92 -12.84 -11.24 20.03
C PRO A 92 -13.39 -11.46 18.62
N SER A 93 -14.61 -11.96 18.50
CA SER A 93 -15.27 -12.10 17.21
C SER A 93 -15.37 -10.74 16.54
N ALA A 94 -14.93 -10.66 15.28
CA ALA A 94 -15.09 -9.44 14.49
C ALA A 94 -16.59 -9.09 14.40
N TYR A 95 -16.92 -7.84 14.62
CA TYR A 95 -18.28 -7.34 14.49
C TYR A 95 -18.42 -6.56 13.19
N GLY A 96 -19.46 -6.89 12.42
CA GLY A 96 -19.66 -6.29 11.09
C GLY A 96 -18.63 -6.79 10.06
N SER A 97 -18.62 -6.19 8.89
CA SER A 97 -17.79 -6.56 7.74
C SER A 97 -16.31 -6.13 7.84
N LYS A 98 -15.78 -6.00 9.04
CA LYS A 98 -14.40 -5.53 9.23
C LYS A 98 -13.45 -6.71 9.44
N PRO A 99 -12.42 -6.84 8.58
CA PRO A 99 -11.45 -7.92 8.72
C PRO A 99 -10.51 -7.70 9.91
N THR A 100 -10.05 -8.79 10.50
CA THR A 100 -8.94 -8.77 11.45
C THR A 100 -7.62 -8.74 10.69
N TYR A 101 -6.80 -7.74 10.95
CA TYR A 101 -5.45 -7.64 10.39
C TYR A 101 -4.48 -8.44 11.25
N MET A 102 -3.53 -9.08 10.60
CA MET A 102 -2.54 -9.90 11.28
C MET A 102 -1.13 -9.52 10.84
N LEU A 103 -0.20 -9.61 11.77
CA LEU A 103 1.24 -9.45 11.54
C LEU A 103 1.97 -10.58 12.27
N VAL A 104 2.84 -11.28 11.56
CA VAL A 104 3.82 -12.18 12.15
C VAL A 104 5.13 -11.42 12.30
N GLU A 105 5.76 -11.47 13.46
CA GLU A 105 7.09 -10.89 13.63
C GLU A 105 8.12 -11.60 12.75
N PRO A 106 8.84 -10.88 11.88
CA PRO A 106 9.84 -11.48 11.02
C PRO A 106 10.95 -12.21 11.78
N ASP A 107 11.39 -11.66 12.89
CA ASP A 107 12.50 -12.17 13.69
C ASP A 107 12.07 -13.18 14.77
N LYS A 108 10.77 -13.19 15.12
CA LYS A 108 10.19 -14.05 16.16
C LYS A 108 8.89 -14.67 15.67
N PRO A 109 8.94 -15.73 14.83
CA PRO A 109 7.77 -16.29 14.17
C PRO A 109 6.69 -16.84 15.13
N ASN A 110 7.03 -17.09 16.38
CA ASN A 110 6.08 -17.47 17.43
C ASN A 110 5.22 -16.29 17.93
N ILE A 111 5.61 -15.04 17.64
CA ILE A 111 4.85 -13.85 18.00
C ILE A 111 3.97 -13.42 16.81
N VAL A 112 2.67 -13.42 17.05
CA VAL A 112 1.67 -13.04 16.07
C VAL A 112 0.74 -12.01 16.68
N TYR A 113 0.59 -10.88 16.01
CA TYR A 113 -0.36 -9.83 16.37
C TYR A 113 -1.62 -9.98 15.56
N ALA A 114 -2.76 -9.76 16.19
CA ALA A 114 -4.06 -9.65 15.53
C ALA A 114 -4.72 -8.34 15.95
N TYR A 115 -5.02 -7.50 14.98
CA TYR A 115 -5.70 -6.21 15.19
C TYR A 115 -7.15 -6.35 14.76
N ALA A 116 -8.01 -6.55 15.73
CA ALA A 116 -9.42 -6.85 15.53
C ALA A 116 -10.29 -5.62 15.76
N THR A 117 -11.22 -5.40 14.84
CA THR A 117 -12.25 -4.39 14.99
C THR A 117 -13.39 -4.93 15.85
N TYR A 118 -13.76 -4.18 16.87
CA TYR A 118 -14.91 -4.44 17.70
C TYR A 118 -15.82 -3.22 17.68
N TYR A 119 -17.03 -3.35 17.11
CA TYR A 119 -18.05 -2.30 17.18
C TYR A 119 -19.12 -2.67 18.18
N ASN A 120 -19.55 -1.70 18.97
CA ASN A 120 -20.85 -1.78 19.62
C ASN A 120 -21.95 -1.36 18.63
N SER A 121 -23.14 -1.90 18.79
CA SER A 121 -24.29 -1.78 17.87
C SER A 121 -24.89 -0.36 17.70
N SER A 122 -24.38 0.63 18.40
CA SER A 122 -24.91 2.01 18.36
C SER A 122 -24.19 2.95 17.38
N TRP A 123 -23.17 2.46 16.64
CA TRP A 123 -22.41 3.30 15.73
C TRP A 123 -23.20 3.67 14.47
N SER A 124 -23.13 4.95 14.07
CA SER A 124 -23.78 5.47 12.87
C SER A 124 -22.86 6.45 12.14
N TYR A 125 -22.67 6.25 10.82
CA TYR A 125 -21.95 7.19 9.93
C TYR A 125 -22.55 8.60 9.88
N SER A 126 -23.75 8.80 10.39
CA SER A 126 -24.47 10.06 10.32
C SER A 126 -24.21 11.01 11.49
N LYS A 127 -23.37 10.66 12.45
CA LYS A 127 -22.99 11.56 13.54
C LYS A 127 -21.79 12.42 13.11
N PRO A 128 -21.88 13.76 13.23
CA PRO A 128 -20.79 14.68 12.84
C PRO A 128 -19.54 14.56 13.71
N GLU A 129 -19.67 14.05 14.92
CA GLU A 129 -18.59 13.62 15.81
C GLU A 129 -18.90 12.18 16.19
N PRO A 130 -18.06 11.21 15.82
CA PRO A 130 -18.29 9.85 16.24
C PRO A 130 -18.15 9.76 17.76
N ASP A 131 -19.19 9.28 18.41
CA ASP A 131 -19.11 8.89 19.81
C ASP A 131 -18.40 7.53 19.89
N PHE A 132 -17.10 7.58 20.13
CA PHE A 132 -16.21 6.41 20.11
C PHE A 132 -16.21 5.64 21.43
N SER A 133 -17.02 6.02 22.39
CA SER A 133 -17.19 5.24 23.61
C SER A 133 -17.56 3.78 23.33
N ASP A 134 -18.04 3.49 22.12
CA ASP A 134 -18.57 2.20 21.71
C ASP A 134 -17.80 1.49 20.59
N ALA A 135 -16.80 2.12 19.97
CA ALA A 135 -15.97 1.49 18.93
C ALA A 135 -14.58 1.19 19.48
N HIS A 136 -14.31 -0.07 19.73
CA HIS A 136 -13.02 -0.51 20.25
C HIS A 136 -12.28 -1.32 19.19
N TYR A 137 -11.02 -0.97 18.98
CA TYR A 137 -10.07 -1.83 18.33
C TYR A 137 -9.23 -2.51 19.40
N THR A 138 -9.11 -3.80 19.29
CA THR A 138 -8.35 -4.60 20.23
C THR A 138 -7.15 -5.18 19.55
N LEU A 139 -5.98 -4.89 20.08
CA LEU A 139 -4.77 -5.62 19.74
C LEU A 139 -4.73 -6.91 20.57
N CYS A 140 -4.57 -8.03 19.89
CA CYS A 140 -4.38 -9.33 20.51
C CYS A 140 -2.99 -9.83 20.15
N VAL A 141 -2.31 -10.46 21.09
CA VAL A 141 -0.96 -10.99 20.92
C VAL A 141 -0.92 -12.47 21.24
N SER A 142 -0.30 -13.23 20.37
CA SER A 142 0.04 -14.64 20.58
C SER A 142 1.55 -14.79 20.72
N THR A 143 1.97 -15.72 21.56
CA THR A 143 3.37 -16.16 21.70
C THR A 143 3.54 -17.65 21.41
N ASP A 144 2.50 -18.28 20.84
CA ASP A 144 2.43 -19.71 20.54
C ASP A 144 2.12 -19.97 19.05
N TYR A 145 2.72 -19.16 18.16
CA TYR A 145 2.50 -19.26 16.73
C TYR A 145 1.03 -19.04 16.33
N GLY A 146 0.31 -18.15 17.01
CA GLY A 146 -1.04 -17.76 16.65
C GLY A 146 -2.15 -18.76 16.97
N LYS A 147 -1.93 -19.74 17.86
CA LYS A 147 -3.00 -20.64 18.32
C LYS A 147 -3.90 -19.96 19.34
N THR A 148 -3.26 -19.34 20.35
CA THR A 148 -3.96 -18.63 21.41
C THR A 148 -3.50 -17.18 21.47
N PHE A 149 -4.46 -16.29 21.71
CA PHE A 149 -4.20 -14.86 21.79
C PHE A 149 -4.65 -14.32 23.15
N THR A 150 -3.94 -13.32 23.62
CA THR A 150 -4.33 -12.52 24.78
C THR A 150 -4.66 -11.11 24.28
N THR A 151 -5.82 -10.60 24.66
CA THR A 151 -6.19 -9.21 24.37
C THR A 151 -5.35 -8.27 25.23
N THR A 152 -4.88 -7.19 24.62
CA THR A 152 -4.28 -6.10 25.39
C THR A 152 -5.40 -5.24 25.99
N ASP A 153 -5.21 -4.72 27.21
CA ASP A 153 -6.18 -3.85 27.88
C ASP A 153 -6.22 -2.42 27.29
N ILE A 154 -5.68 -2.24 26.09
CA ILE A 154 -5.51 -0.93 25.49
C ILE A 154 -6.61 -0.70 24.46
N ALA A 155 -7.54 0.15 24.82
CA ALA A 155 -8.53 0.67 23.89
C ALA A 155 -7.86 1.61 22.90
N MET A 156 -7.80 1.21 21.65
CA MET A 156 -7.39 2.08 20.54
C MET A 156 -8.61 2.46 19.72
N TYR A 157 -8.65 3.69 19.28
CA TYR A 157 -9.71 4.18 18.41
C TYR A 157 -9.20 4.19 16.97
N ASP A 158 -10.03 3.74 16.04
CA ASP A 158 -9.70 3.75 14.62
C ASP A 158 -10.96 4.00 13.79
N GLN A 159 -10.85 4.85 12.79
CA GLN A 159 -11.94 5.16 11.87
C GLN A 159 -11.74 4.60 10.46
N CYS A 160 -10.62 3.94 10.22
CA CYS A 160 -10.28 3.58 8.87
C CYS A 160 -10.79 2.19 8.49
N ASP A 161 -11.44 2.10 7.34
CA ASP A 161 -12.00 0.86 6.80
C ASP A 161 -11.02 0.09 5.91
N THR A 162 -9.80 0.60 5.73
CA THR A 162 -8.87 0.13 4.71
C THR A 162 -7.73 -0.74 5.28
N ALA A 163 -7.07 -1.48 4.41
CA ALA A 163 -5.95 -2.36 4.71
C ALA A 163 -4.67 -1.57 5.10
N GLY A 164 -3.64 -2.27 5.56
CA GLY A 164 -2.31 -1.67 5.78
C GLY A 164 -2.16 -0.92 7.09
N ARG A 165 -2.72 -1.46 8.18
CA ARG A 165 -2.80 -0.77 9.47
C ARG A 165 -1.73 -1.12 10.47
N ILE A 166 -0.97 -2.16 10.19
CA ILE A 166 0.03 -2.68 11.11
C ILE A 166 1.35 -2.84 10.37
N ALA A 167 2.43 -2.30 10.94
CA ALA A 167 3.78 -2.39 10.40
C ALA A 167 4.77 -2.82 11.49
N TYR A 168 5.80 -3.57 11.09
CA TYR A 168 6.86 -4.01 11.99
C TYR A 168 8.02 -3.02 11.98
N LEU A 169 8.33 -2.46 13.14
CA LEU A 169 9.42 -1.51 13.29
C LEU A 169 10.76 -2.21 13.62
N GLY A 170 10.71 -3.36 14.20
CA GLY A 170 11.85 -4.14 14.72
C GLY A 170 11.79 -4.30 16.24
N GLU A 171 12.48 -5.31 16.77
CA GLU A 171 12.70 -5.52 18.22
C GLU A 171 11.41 -5.49 19.07
N ASP A 172 10.42 -6.34 18.75
CA ASP A 172 9.11 -6.40 19.42
C ASP A 172 8.30 -5.10 19.33
N ASN A 173 8.56 -4.29 18.33
CA ASN A 173 7.99 -2.98 18.16
C ASN A 173 7.15 -2.91 16.89
N ILE A 174 5.89 -2.57 17.03
CA ILE A 174 4.96 -2.43 15.91
C ILE A 174 4.30 -1.06 15.88
N ILE A 175 3.89 -0.66 14.70
CA ILE A 175 3.14 0.57 14.46
C ILE A 175 1.74 0.22 14.00
N LEU A 176 0.75 0.89 14.57
CA LEU A 176 -0.67 0.79 14.19
C LEU A 176 -1.13 2.12 13.61
N GLY A 177 -1.65 2.09 12.39
CA GLY A 177 -2.34 3.22 11.77
C GLY A 177 -3.82 3.21 12.15
N ALA A 178 -4.37 4.34 12.58
CA ALA A 178 -5.70 4.46 13.17
C ALA A 178 -6.58 5.56 12.53
N GLY A 179 -6.38 5.82 11.25
CA GLY A 179 -7.18 6.82 10.54
C GLY A 179 -7.01 8.22 11.14
N TYR A 180 -8.10 8.90 11.43
CA TYR A 180 -8.11 10.22 12.08
C TYR A 180 -7.71 10.20 13.56
N TYR A 181 -7.49 9.03 14.15
CA TYR A 181 -6.88 8.90 15.48
C TYR A 181 -5.36 8.88 15.42
N GLY A 182 -4.80 8.97 14.22
CA GLY A 182 -3.38 9.05 13.99
C GLY A 182 -2.69 7.70 13.99
N MET A 183 -1.69 7.55 14.83
CA MET A 183 -0.79 6.40 14.83
C MET A 183 -0.39 6.03 16.25
N TYR A 184 -0.17 4.74 16.47
CA TYR A 184 0.29 4.22 17.76
C TYR A 184 1.54 3.38 17.58
N ASN A 185 2.51 3.57 18.47
CA ASN A 185 3.66 2.72 18.62
C ASN A 185 3.39 1.75 19.79
N VAL A 186 3.50 0.46 19.53
CA VAL A 186 3.27 -0.62 20.47
C VAL A 186 4.55 -1.39 20.68
N THR A 187 5.00 -1.50 21.94
CA THR A 187 6.25 -2.15 22.33
C THR A 187 5.99 -3.22 23.39
N ASP A 188 7.06 -3.93 23.76
CA ASP A 188 7.05 -4.93 24.82
C ASP A 188 5.98 -6.02 24.57
N THR A 189 5.94 -6.51 23.35
CA THR A 189 4.98 -7.55 22.91
C THR A 189 3.53 -7.16 23.24
N GLY A 190 3.14 -5.93 22.90
CA GLY A 190 1.76 -5.45 23.07
C GLY A 190 1.41 -4.87 24.43
N LYS A 191 2.34 -4.78 25.38
CA LYS A 191 2.05 -4.31 26.75
C LYS A 191 2.09 -2.79 26.91
N THR A 192 2.85 -2.11 26.06
CA THR A 192 3.00 -0.65 26.10
C THR A 192 2.53 -0.04 24.80
N VAL A 193 1.66 0.96 24.88
CA VAL A 193 1.16 1.69 23.72
C VAL A 193 1.36 3.17 23.91
N ASN A 194 2.05 3.80 22.95
CA ASN A 194 2.29 5.22 22.90
C ASN A 194 1.65 5.81 21.64
N LYS A 195 0.82 6.83 21.82
CA LYS A 195 0.29 7.59 20.69
C LYS A 195 1.38 8.46 20.11
N LEU A 196 1.58 8.36 18.78
CA LEU A 196 2.47 9.25 18.04
C LEU A 196 1.74 10.53 17.62
N ASP A 197 2.50 11.61 17.43
CA ASP A 197 1.97 12.89 16.95
C ASP A 197 1.76 12.85 15.42
N VAL A 198 0.70 12.16 15.01
CA VAL A 198 0.27 12.03 13.63
C VAL A 198 -1.22 12.37 13.56
N PHE A 199 -1.58 13.31 12.68
CA PHE A 199 -2.96 13.76 12.53
C PHE A 199 -3.86 12.73 11.85
N TYR A 200 -3.40 12.16 10.74
CA TYR A 200 -4.17 11.19 9.96
C TYR A 200 -3.27 10.12 9.34
N CYS A 201 -3.56 8.86 9.62
CA CYS A 201 -2.86 7.71 9.04
C CYS A 201 -3.84 6.75 8.39
N LYS A 202 -3.93 6.78 7.06
CA LYS A 202 -4.79 5.87 6.31
C LYS A 202 -4.21 4.47 6.23
N THR A 203 -2.91 4.39 5.95
CA THR A 203 -2.17 3.13 5.92
C THR A 203 -0.73 3.36 6.32
N VAL A 204 -0.13 2.37 6.92
CA VAL A 204 1.29 2.33 7.29
C VAL A 204 1.91 1.05 6.79
N GLY A 205 3.15 1.14 6.34
CA GLY A 205 3.98 0.01 5.94
C GLY A 205 5.41 0.22 6.39
N TYR A 206 6.24 -0.78 6.20
CA TYR A 206 7.65 -0.71 6.54
C TYR A 206 8.51 -1.29 5.41
N GLY A 207 9.78 -0.92 5.42
CA GLY A 207 10.79 -1.37 4.46
C GLY A 207 12.17 -1.40 5.09
N ALA A 208 13.18 -1.73 4.29
CA ALA A 208 14.55 -1.80 4.74
C ALA A 208 14.99 -0.53 5.48
N PRO A 209 15.79 -0.64 6.56
CA PRO A 209 16.39 0.49 7.22
C PRO A 209 17.46 1.14 6.31
N GLU A 210 17.80 2.40 6.56
CA GLU A 210 18.87 3.09 5.82
C GLU A 210 20.23 2.43 6.03
N LYS A 211 20.47 1.95 7.24
CA LYS A 211 21.70 1.25 7.62
C LYS A 211 21.35 -0.02 8.39
N ALA A 212 22.18 -1.03 8.22
CA ALA A 212 22.06 -2.25 8.99
C ALA A 212 22.15 -1.95 10.51
N GLY A 213 21.15 -2.41 11.26
CA GLY A 213 21.02 -2.19 12.70
C GLY A 213 20.16 -0.98 13.10
N ASP A 214 19.74 -0.14 12.15
CA ASP A 214 18.73 0.87 12.42
C ASP A 214 17.31 0.25 12.44
N VAL A 215 16.34 0.98 12.97
CA VAL A 215 14.94 0.59 12.89
C VAL A 215 14.45 0.58 11.44
N ASN A 216 13.50 -0.27 11.13
CA ASN A 216 12.88 -0.31 9.82
C ASN A 216 12.33 1.07 9.42
N THR A 217 12.49 1.40 8.15
CA THR A 217 11.90 2.62 7.59
C THR A 217 10.39 2.51 7.57
N LEU A 218 9.69 3.46 8.13
CA LEU A 218 8.24 3.54 8.04
C LEU A 218 7.81 4.38 6.84
N TYR A 219 6.73 3.95 6.23
CA TYR A 219 6.02 4.69 5.20
C TYR A 219 4.56 4.85 5.61
N MET A 220 3.99 6.02 5.41
CA MET A 220 2.59 6.33 5.71
C MET A 220 1.94 7.00 4.51
N TYR A 221 0.71 6.58 4.17
CA TYR A 221 -0.17 7.41 3.36
C TYR A 221 -1.15 8.11 4.30
N GLY A 222 -1.07 9.43 4.36
CA GLY A 222 -1.81 10.21 5.33
C GLY A 222 -1.31 11.65 5.44
N LYS A 223 -1.42 12.22 6.64
CA LYS A 223 -1.03 13.59 6.99
C LYS A 223 -0.35 13.58 8.35
N PRO A 224 0.93 13.92 8.46
CA PRO A 224 1.58 14.07 9.77
C PRO A 224 0.90 15.15 10.60
N GLN A 225 0.65 16.34 10.03
CA GLN A 225 -0.05 17.45 10.66
C GLN A 225 -1.34 17.80 9.88
N GLU A 226 -2.29 18.47 10.53
CA GLU A 226 -3.55 18.87 9.91
C GLU A 226 -3.37 19.69 8.64
N THR A 227 -2.37 20.56 8.65
CA THR A 227 -2.04 21.48 7.54
C THR A 227 -1.22 20.86 6.42
N ASP A 228 -0.68 19.66 6.64
CA ASP A 228 0.10 18.96 5.63
C ASP A 228 -0.79 18.41 4.49
N PRO A 229 -0.27 18.29 3.27
CA PRO A 229 -0.99 17.61 2.19
C PRO A 229 -1.13 16.12 2.48
N GLU A 230 -2.21 15.52 2.04
CA GLU A 230 -2.33 14.06 2.05
C GLU A 230 -1.36 13.49 1.01
N GLY A 231 -0.51 12.54 1.45
CA GLY A 231 0.55 12.02 0.59
C GLY A 231 1.26 10.82 1.19
N ILE A 232 2.33 10.39 0.50
CA ILE A 232 3.22 9.33 0.98
C ILE A 232 4.35 9.98 1.78
N TYR A 233 4.44 9.61 3.04
CA TYR A 233 5.46 10.10 3.96
C TYR A 233 6.39 8.97 4.38
N ARG A 234 7.67 9.31 4.59
CA ARG A 234 8.71 8.42 5.09
C ARG A 234 9.21 8.89 6.44
N SER A 235 9.40 7.98 7.37
CA SER A 235 10.05 8.20 8.67
C SER A 235 11.19 7.20 8.88
N GLN A 236 12.30 7.65 9.45
CA GLN A 236 13.48 6.86 9.79
C GLN A 236 13.74 6.81 11.30
N ASP A 237 12.84 7.40 12.08
CA ASP A 237 12.98 7.59 13.53
C ASP A 237 11.75 7.04 14.30
N GLY A 238 11.15 5.99 13.76
CA GLY A 238 10.03 5.31 14.40
C GLY A 238 8.72 6.09 14.38
N GLY A 239 8.55 7.02 13.43
CA GLY A 239 7.32 7.81 13.28
C GLY A 239 7.31 9.13 14.04
N ASN A 240 8.47 9.55 14.60
CA ASN A 240 8.58 10.84 15.30
C ASN A 240 8.70 12.02 14.33
N SER A 241 9.29 11.81 13.16
CA SER A 241 9.33 12.81 12.10
C SER A 241 9.03 12.20 10.72
N TRP A 242 8.52 13.04 9.81
CA TRP A 242 8.01 12.58 8.52
C TRP A 242 8.47 13.48 7.38
N VAL A 243 8.84 12.88 6.26
CA VAL A 243 9.23 13.55 5.03
C VAL A 243 8.27 13.16 3.92
N LEU A 244 7.61 14.14 3.28
CA LEU A 244 6.77 13.92 2.09
C LEU A 244 7.66 13.50 0.92
N ILE A 245 7.42 12.31 0.35
CA ILE A 245 8.25 11.74 -0.71
C ILE A 245 7.60 11.75 -2.10
N ASN A 246 6.31 12.09 -2.20
CA ASN A 246 5.59 12.19 -3.46
C ASN A 246 5.08 13.62 -3.74
N LYS A 247 5.84 14.63 -3.40
CA LYS A 247 5.48 16.05 -3.45
C LYS A 247 4.91 16.49 -4.81
N ASP A 248 5.48 15.98 -5.90
CA ASP A 248 5.12 16.41 -7.26
C ASP A 248 4.08 15.47 -7.93
N ASN A 249 3.72 14.38 -7.25
CA ASN A 249 2.79 13.36 -7.74
C ASN A 249 1.78 13.01 -6.65
N LEU A 250 0.90 13.94 -6.33
CA LEU A 250 -0.18 13.71 -5.37
C LEU A 250 -1.27 12.88 -6.06
N TYR A 251 -1.26 11.59 -5.83
CA TYR A 251 -2.31 10.68 -6.31
C TYR A 251 -3.58 10.96 -5.53
N GLY A 252 -4.46 11.80 -6.07
CA GLY A 252 -5.74 12.11 -5.44
C GLY A 252 -6.73 10.96 -5.52
N GLY A 253 -7.65 10.91 -4.57
CA GLY A 253 -8.79 10.00 -4.56
C GLY A 253 -8.91 9.16 -3.28
N THR A 254 -10.15 8.95 -2.84
CA THR A 254 -10.49 8.32 -1.57
C THR A 254 -10.09 6.84 -1.46
N GLY A 255 -9.81 6.18 -2.58
CA GLY A 255 -9.40 4.77 -2.61
C GLY A 255 -7.88 4.54 -2.66
N ASN A 256 -7.06 5.61 -2.76
CA ASN A 256 -5.61 5.47 -2.74
C ASN A 256 -5.11 4.98 -1.37
N GLY A 257 -3.97 4.29 -1.38
CA GLY A 257 -3.34 3.84 -0.15
C GLY A 257 -4.12 2.76 0.60
N ASN A 258 -4.79 1.84 -0.11
CA ASN A 258 -5.37 0.66 0.54
C ASN A 258 -4.28 -0.30 1.05
N PHE A 259 -3.13 -0.31 0.42
CA PHE A 259 -1.90 -0.83 1.01
C PHE A 259 -0.71 0.07 0.66
N LEU A 260 0.30 0.02 1.51
CA LEU A 260 1.58 0.69 1.36
C LEU A 260 2.64 -0.21 1.97
N VAL A 261 3.72 -0.48 1.25
CA VAL A 261 4.80 -1.35 1.72
C VAL A 261 6.14 -0.86 1.17
N GLY A 262 7.17 -0.84 2.02
CA GLY A 262 8.54 -0.62 1.60
C GLY A 262 9.21 -1.91 1.15
N ASP A 263 10.21 -1.80 0.31
CA ASP A 263 11.08 -2.91 -0.06
C ASP A 263 12.00 -3.27 1.11
N MET A 264 12.07 -4.56 1.45
CA MET A 264 12.93 -5.04 2.54
C MET A 264 14.38 -5.30 2.10
N ASN A 265 14.65 -5.28 0.80
CA ASN A 265 15.98 -5.49 0.24
C ASN A 265 16.62 -4.18 -0.25
N GLU A 266 15.81 -3.16 -0.53
CA GLU A 266 16.26 -1.89 -1.08
C GLU A 266 15.68 -0.72 -0.29
N TYR A 267 16.54 -0.08 0.53
CA TYR A 267 16.17 1.12 1.27
C TYR A 267 15.64 2.22 0.35
N GLY A 268 14.55 2.86 0.74
CA GLY A 268 13.98 3.98 0.01
C GLY A 268 13.03 3.61 -1.13
N THR A 269 12.89 2.32 -1.42
CA THR A 269 11.88 1.85 -2.37
C THR A 269 10.56 1.56 -1.66
N VAL A 270 9.46 2.08 -2.19
CA VAL A 270 8.11 1.94 -1.62
C VAL A 270 7.08 1.72 -2.70
N TYR A 271 6.09 0.89 -2.41
CA TYR A 271 4.96 0.54 -3.29
C TYR A 271 3.65 0.95 -2.64
N MET A 272 2.71 1.49 -3.43
CA MET A 272 1.37 1.86 -2.95
C MET A 272 0.30 1.48 -3.96
N SER A 273 -0.84 0.99 -3.47
CA SER A 273 -2.04 0.81 -4.30
C SER A 273 -2.71 2.15 -4.58
N THR A 274 -3.19 2.32 -5.80
CA THR A 274 -3.92 3.52 -6.24
C THR A 274 -5.26 3.15 -6.83
N VAL A 275 -6.15 4.14 -6.93
CA VAL A 275 -7.38 4.03 -7.71
C VAL A 275 -7.11 4.44 -9.14
N GLY A 276 -7.21 3.48 -10.05
CA GLY A 276 -7.08 3.73 -11.48
C GLY A 276 -5.66 3.61 -12.06
N CYS A 277 -4.60 3.76 -11.26
CA CYS A 277 -3.22 3.64 -11.74
C CYS A 277 -2.54 2.32 -11.32
N GLY A 278 -3.29 1.37 -10.76
CA GLY A 278 -2.72 0.11 -10.28
C GLY A 278 -1.83 0.29 -9.05
N ILE A 279 -0.65 -0.32 -9.08
CA ILE A 279 0.38 -0.18 -8.04
C ILE A 279 1.44 0.78 -8.58
N ILE A 280 1.70 1.84 -7.82
CA ILE A 280 2.81 2.75 -8.07
C ILE A 280 3.98 2.37 -7.18
N TYR A 281 5.18 2.73 -7.60
CA TYR A 281 6.38 2.63 -6.76
C TYR A 281 7.20 3.90 -6.85
N GLY A 282 7.95 4.18 -5.78
CA GLY A 282 8.94 5.25 -5.71
C GLY A 282 10.27 4.70 -5.24
N LYS A 283 11.37 5.25 -5.75
CA LYS A 283 12.75 4.97 -5.33
C LYS A 283 13.44 6.26 -4.92
N LEU A 284 14.43 6.15 -4.04
CA LEU A 284 15.36 7.25 -3.84
C LEU A 284 16.10 7.51 -5.16
N SER A 285 16.09 8.78 -5.60
CA SER A 285 16.96 9.17 -6.72
C SER A 285 18.40 9.28 -6.22
N ASP A 286 19.37 8.88 -7.04
CA ASP A 286 20.80 9.04 -6.77
C ASP A 286 21.26 10.52 -6.70
N SER A 287 20.35 11.46 -6.87
CA SER A 287 20.62 12.89 -6.71
C SER A 287 20.77 13.24 -5.23
N PRO A 288 21.86 13.89 -4.81
CA PRO A 288 22.07 14.26 -3.43
C PRO A 288 20.95 15.17 -2.93
N THR A 289 20.24 14.73 -1.90
CA THR A 289 19.22 15.54 -1.20
C THR A 289 19.92 16.80 -0.67
N PRO A 290 19.39 18.02 -0.92
CA PRO A 290 19.90 19.20 -0.26
C PRO A 290 19.80 19.02 1.26
N PRO A 291 20.80 19.42 2.06
CA PRO A 291 20.74 19.27 3.50
C PRO A 291 19.53 20.02 4.05
N VAL A 292 18.76 19.36 4.92
CA VAL A 292 17.67 19.97 5.69
C VAL A 292 18.29 21.07 6.57
N THR A 293 18.10 22.31 6.18
CA THR A 293 18.51 23.45 6.99
C THR A 293 17.46 23.65 8.07
N THR A 294 17.78 23.26 9.30
CA THR A 294 17.04 23.71 10.49
C THR A 294 17.04 25.24 10.48
N ALA A 295 15.87 25.83 10.36
CA ALA A 295 15.70 27.28 10.35
C ALA A 295 16.09 27.89 11.69
N ALA A 296 17.26 28.43 11.76
CA ALA A 296 17.59 29.49 12.75
C ALA A 296 17.02 30.80 12.22
N THR A 297 16.12 31.39 12.99
CA THR A 297 15.53 32.70 12.76
C THR A 297 16.62 33.79 12.65
N SER A 298 16.76 34.36 11.46
CA SER A 298 17.38 35.70 11.32
C SER A 298 16.90 36.36 10.04
N SER A 299 16.25 37.47 10.21
CA SER A 299 15.78 38.41 9.21
C SER A 299 16.95 39.03 8.43
N VAL A 300 16.94 38.94 7.08
CA VAL A 300 17.48 39.99 6.18
C VAL A 300 16.82 39.89 4.80
N SER A 301 16.47 41.04 4.28
CA SER A 301 15.78 41.39 3.04
C SER A 301 16.53 41.02 1.73
N PRO A 302 15.88 41.10 0.57
CA PRO A 302 16.14 40.25 -0.59
C PRO A 302 17.23 40.83 -1.50
N SER A 303 18.04 39.95 -2.04
CA SER A 303 18.80 40.20 -3.26
C SER A 303 18.49 39.16 -4.31
N THR A 304 17.95 39.66 -5.40
CA THR A 304 17.54 38.96 -6.60
C THR A 304 18.74 38.27 -7.27
N SER A 305 18.70 36.97 -7.43
CA SER A 305 19.47 36.28 -8.44
C SER A 305 18.67 35.08 -8.95
N THR A 306 18.07 35.28 -10.08
CA THR A 306 17.29 34.29 -10.83
C THR A 306 18.28 33.31 -11.46
N THR A 307 18.42 32.13 -10.85
CA THR A 307 18.97 30.98 -11.57
C THR A 307 17.81 30.09 -11.94
N VAL A 308 17.39 30.19 -13.18
CA VAL A 308 16.43 29.29 -13.81
C VAL A 308 17.09 27.91 -13.91
N ILE A 309 16.69 26.99 -13.04
CA ILE A 309 16.93 25.56 -13.30
C ILE A 309 15.82 25.14 -14.24
N THR A 310 16.10 25.14 -15.52
CA THR A 310 15.29 24.49 -16.54
C THR A 310 15.28 23.00 -16.22
N SER A 311 14.14 22.49 -15.72
CA SER A 311 13.78 21.09 -15.94
C SER A 311 13.83 20.89 -17.44
N VAL A 312 14.65 19.99 -17.92
CA VAL A 312 14.63 19.57 -19.31
C VAL A 312 13.35 18.78 -19.50
N LYS A 313 12.26 19.47 -19.81
CA LYS A 313 11.08 18.87 -20.42
C LYS A 313 11.55 18.30 -21.76
N PRO A 314 11.25 17.05 -22.12
CA PRO A 314 11.50 16.58 -23.46
C PRO A 314 10.79 17.55 -24.43
N THR A 315 11.54 18.28 -25.20
CA THR A 315 10.97 19.07 -26.30
C THR A 315 10.63 18.07 -27.40
N ASN A 316 9.36 17.68 -27.45
CA ASN A 316 8.82 16.75 -28.43
C ASN A 316 8.67 17.42 -29.80
N GLU A 317 9.70 18.10 -30.29
CA GLU A 317 9.73 18.60 -31.68
C GLU A 317 10.06 17.42 -32.58
N THR A 318 9.03 16.68 -32.99
CA THR A 318 9.15 15.74 -34.12
C THR A 318 8.69 16.44 -35.41
N ASN A 319 9.42 16.22 -36.48
CA ASN A 319 8.99 16.64 -37.83
C ASN A 319 8.05 15.61 -38.48
N ALA A 320 7.83 14.48 -37.82
CA ALA A 320 6.91 13.46 -38.29
C ALA A 320 5.46 13.93 -38.16
N LYS A 321 4.64 13.57 -39.11
CA LYS A 321 3.19 13.79 -39.03
C LYS A 321 2.53 12.57 -38.41
N PRO A 322 1.51 12.76 -37.55
CA PRO A 322 0.76 11.65 -37.06
C PRO A 322 0.13 10.84 -38.19
N THR A 323 0.23 9.55 -38.14
CA THR A 323 -0.41 8.62 -39.08
C THR A 323 -1.75 8.11 -38.54
N LYS A 324 -1.84 7.95 -37.24
CA LYS A 324 -3.04 7.53 -36.52
C LYS A 324 -2.91 7.90 -35.04
N TYR A 325 -3.66 8.92 -34.62
CA TYR A 325 -3.63 9.34 -33.22
C TYR A 325 -3.95 8.17 -32.28
N GLY A 326 -3.14 8.01 -31.25
CA GLY A 326 -3.25 6.95 -30.27
C GLY A 326 -2.53 5.65 -30.61
N ASP A 327 -2.08 5.44 -31.85
CA ASP A 327 -1.24 4.30 -32.26
C ASP A 327 0.23 4.63 -31.95
N VAL A 328 0.56 4.58 -30.66
CA VAL A 328 1.84 5.05 -30.12
C VAL A 328 2.98 4.09 -30.44
N ASN A 329 2.69 2.79 -30.44
CA ASN A 329 3.66 1.75 -30.79
C ASN A 329 3.80 1.49 -32.29
N VAL A 330 2.95 2.15 -33.11
CA VAL A 330 2.93 2.07 -34.56
C VAL A 330 2.68 0.64 -35.08
N ASP A 331 1.82 -0.12 -34.40
CA ASP A 331 1.41 -1.46 -34.84
C ASP A 331 0.14 -1.50 -35.70
N GLY A 332 -0.49 -0.33 -35.95
CA GLY A 332 -1.69 -0.15 -36.74
C GLY A 332 -3.00 -0.27 -35.95
N SER A 333 -2.95 -0.55 -34.67
CA SER A 333 -4.13 -0.68 -33.79
C SER A 333 -4.01 0.29 -32.61
N VAL A 334 -5.11 0.86 -32.16
CA VAL A 334 -5.13 1.67 -30.93
C VAL A 334 -5.74 0.83 -29.82
N ASN A 335 -4.94 0.46 -28.84
CA ASN A 335 -5.32 -0.45 -27.76
C ASN A 335 -4.51 -0.20 -26.48
N ILE A 336 -4.62 -1.08 -25.48
CA ILE A 336 -3.93 -0.92 -24.21
C ILE A 336 -2.39 -0.93 -24.33
N ALA A 337 -1.83 -1.55 -25.37
CA ALA A 337 -0.38 -1.57 -25.57
C ALA A 337 0.17 -0.16 -25.88
N ASP A 338 -0.64 0.69 -26.55
CA ASP A 338 -0.28 2.08 -26.82
C ASP A 338 -0.29 2.93 -25.56
N VAL A 339 -1.27 2.72 -24.68
CA VAL A 339 -1.29 3.37 -23.36
C VAL A 339 -0.05 3.00 -22.55
N VAL A 340 0.34 1.73 -22.58
CA VAL A 340 1.57 1.26 -21.92
C VAL A 340 2.80 1.90 -22.53
N ALA A 341 2.91 1.92 -23.87
CA ALA A 341 4.04 2.51 -24.59
C ALA A 341 4.19 4.01 -24.26
N LEU A 342 3.06 4.76 -24.29
CA LEU A 342 3.05 6.16 -23.92
C LEU A 342 3.47 6.40 -22.47
N ASN A 343 2.94 5.61 -21.54
CA ASN A 343 3.30 5.75 -20.13
C ASN A 343 4.79 5.43 -19.89
N MET A 344 5.33 4.40 -20.53
CA MET A 344 6.75 4.07 -20.44
C MET A 344 7.63 5.21 -20.99
N TYR A 345 7.23 5.81 -22.10
CA TYR A 345 7.91 6.99 -22.67
C TYR A 345 7.89 8.18 -21.71
N LEU A 346 6.72 8.48 -21.11
CA LEU A 346 6.56 9.58 -20.15
C LEU A 346 7.35 9.36 -18.85
N LEU A 347 7.56 8.12 -18.45
CA LEU A 347 8.39 7.77 -17.29
C LEU A 347 9.89 7.94 -17.56
N GLY A 348 10.30 8.00 -18.83
CA GLY A 348 11.71 8.06 -19.22
C GLY A 348 12.42 6.70 -19.05
N GLY A 349 13.60 6.58 -19.62
CA GLY A 349 14.45 5.40 -19.58
C GLY A 349 15.06 5.10 -20.95
N GLU A 350 16.29 4.63 -20.97
CA GLU A 350 17.07 4.43 -22.24
C GLU A 350 16.43 3.40 -23.19
N ASP A 351 15.54 2.53 -22.69
CA ASP A 351 14.86 1.49 -23.48
C ASP A 351 13.39 1.85 -23.82
N ASN A 352 12.94 3.06 -23.52
CA ASN A 352 11.53 3.46 -23.66
C ASN A 352 11.30 4.50 -24.77
N ASP A 353 12.21 4.60 -25.72
CA ASP A 353 12.10 5.55 -26.81
C ASP A 353 11.01 5.15 -27.81
N LEU A 354 10.13 6.09 -28.14
CA LEU A 354 9.18 5.96 -29.21
C LEU A 354 9.82 6.36 -30.54
N THR A 355 9.29 5.81 -31.62
CA THR A 355 9.65 6.30 -32.98
C THR A 355 9.12 7.73 -33.17
N GLU A 356 9.70 8.49 -34.10
CA GLU A 356 9.21 9.85 -34.42
C GLU A 356 7.71 9.86 -34.78
N VAL A 357 7.23 8.81 -35.43
CA VAL A 357 5.80 8.65 -35.76
C VAL A 357 4.99 8.32 -34.49
N GLY A 358 5.53 7.46 -33.63
CA GLY A 358 4.90 7.14 -32.35
C GLY A 358 4.76 8.37 -31.47
N ILE A 359 5.78 9.22 -31.39
CA ILE A 359 5.74 10.52 -30.72
C ILE A 359 4.63 11.42 -31.32
N ALA A 360 4.56 11.52 -32.65
CA ALA A 360 3.51 12.32 -33.30
C ALA A 360 2.09 11.74 -33.03
N ASN A 361 1.94 10.42 -32.99
CA ASN A 361 0.68 9.75 -32.70
C ASN A 361 0.26 9.87 -31.22
N ALA A 362 1.22 10.13 -30.32
CA ALA A 362 1.00 10.20 -28.87
C ALA A 362 0.34 11.50 -28.40
N ASP A 363 0.46 12.60 -29.16
CA ASP A 363 -0.22 13.89 -28.90
C ASP A 363 -1.71 13.78 -29.28
N VAL A 364 -2.47 13.05 -28.50
CA VAL A 364 -3.88 12.77 -28.78
C VAL A 364 -4.80 13.93 -28.44
N LEU A 365 -4.36 14.92 -27.67
CA LEU A 365 -5.05 16.17 -27.39
C LEU A 365 -4.69 17.30 -28.39
N TYR A 366 -3.72 17.04 -29.24
CA TYR A 366 -3.27 17.98 -30.29
C TYR A 366 -2.86 19.36 -29.75
N ASP A 367 -2.25 19.38 -28.58
CA ASP A 367 -1.78 20.63 -27.94
C ASP A 367 -0.27 20.85 -28.05
N ASN A 368 0.43 19.98 -28.78
CA ASN A 368 1.88 19.92 -28.97
C ASN A 368 2.68 19.63 -27.67
N VAL A 369 2.02 19.04 -26.69
CA VAL A 369 2.63 18.62 -25.45
C VAL A 369 2.26 17.18 -25.19
N ILE A 370 3.22 16.27 -25.17
CA ILE A 370 2.94 14.88 -24.80
C ILE A 370 3.12 14.76 -23.31
N ASP A 371 2.02 14.50 -22.58
CA ASP A 371 2.03 14.35 -21.14
C ASP A 371 0.97 13.33 -20.65
N SER A 372 0.74 13.32 -19.34
CA SER A 372 -0.23 12.40 -18.72
C SER A 372 -1.68 12.64 -19.14
N SER A 373 -2.00 13.81 -19.70
CA SER A 373 -3.35 14.13 -20.20
C SER A 373 -3.65 13.37 -21.48
N ASP A 374 -2.62 13.19 -22.36
CA ASP A 374 -2.72 12.34 -23.55
C ASP A 374 -2.91 10.89 -23.17
N SER A 375 -2.12 10.40 -22.23
CA SER A 375 -2.25 9.03 -21.72
C SER A 375 -3.63 8.78 -21.11
N LEU A 376 -4.17 9.71 -20.36
CA LEU A 376 -5.52 9.61 -19.79
C LEU A 376 -6.59 9.60 -20.89
N THR A 377 -6.46 10.45 -21.90
CA THR A 377 -7.39 10.52 -23.03
C THR A 377 -7.36 9.23 -23.84
N LEU A 378 -6.17 8.73 -24.14
CA LEU A 378 -5.98 7.47 -24.84
C LEU A 378 -6.54 6.28 -24.02
N MET A 379 -6.33 6.26 -22.71
CA MET A 379 -6.89 5.25 -21.85
C MET A 379 -8.42 5.28 -21.82
N ASN A 380 -9.02 6.47 -21.78
CA ASN A 380 -10.48 6.63 -21.86
C ASN A 380 -11.05 6.14 -23.18
N TYR A 381 -10.34 6.36 -24.29
CA TYR A 381 -10.72 5.81 -25.59
C TYR A 381 -10.67 4.27 -25.60
N VAL A 382 -9.57 3.68 -25.13
CA VAL A 382 -9.40 2.22 -25.05
C VAL A 382 -10.45 1.60 -24.12
N ALA A 383 -10.84 2.29 -23.06
CA ALA A 383 -11.91 1.88 -22.14
C ALA A 383 -13.33 2.15 -22.69
N MET A 384 -13.46 2.66 -23.92
CA MET A 384 -14.75 3.02 -24.54
C MET A 384 -15.54 4.09 -23.78
N VAL A 385 -14.88 4.94 -23.00
CA VAL A 385 -15.48 6.08 -22.29
C VAL A 385 -15.64 7.27 -23.22
N VAL A 386 -14.70 7.44 -24.16
CA VAL A 386 -14.75 8.45 -25.23
C VAL A 386 -14.63 7.77 -26.59
N ASP A 387 -15.13 8.42 -27.63
CA ASP A 387 -15.04 7.92 -29.00
C ASP A 387 -13.78 8.46 -29.74
N GLU A 388 -13.48 7.89 -30.90
CA GLU A 388 -12.30 8.22 -31.74
C GLU A 388 -12.20 9.71 -32.11
N SER A 389 -13.32 10.44 -32.13
CA SER A 389 -13.32 11.88 -32.43
C SER A 389 -12.62 12.74 -31.37
N LYS A 390 -12.25 12.14 -30.24
CA LYS A 390 -11.48 12.78 -29.16
C LYS A 390 -9.98 12.58 -29.28
N LEU A 391 -9.52 11.79 -30.24
CA LEU A 391 -8.10 11.60 -30.49
C LEU A 391 -7.66 12.54 -31.60
N GLY A 392 -6.76 13.48 -31.32
CA GLY A 392 -6.25 14.48 -32.27
C GLY A 392 -7.22 15.65 -32.54
N ALA A 393 -8.06 15.96 -31.52
CA ALA A 393 -9.11 17.01 -31.64
C ALA A 393 -8.81 18.20 -30.74
#